data_8e5e6672f8a5fccb1a130dc064271af6
#
_entry.id   8e5e6672f8a5fccb1a130dc064271af6
#
_cell.length_a   1.000
_cell.length_b   1.000
_cell.length_c   1.000
_cell.angle_alpha   90.00
_cell.angle_beta   90.00
_cell.angle_gamma   90.00
#
_symmetry.space_group_name_H-M   'P 1'
#
loop_
_entity.id
_entity.type
_entity.pdbx_description
1 polymer ?
#
loop_
_entity_poly.entity_id
_entity_poly.type
_entity_poly.pdbx_seq_one_letter_code
_entity_poly.pdbx_strand_id
1 'polypeptide(L)'
;LGYNKNRFLYELDRLPRQWHLSVYGKGLEADKILNKEYFSYNGFLPADQLISSVQGDFGLVWDGDSYEACTGNYGEYLRYNNPHKVSLYVRCHLPLIIWEKAALAPFIKEKEIGICINSLEELDGKLEKLTVDDYFKMKSRVIEISNLLSVGYFFTKALDEAVKFLTKSDVADEGRN
;
A
#
# COMPACT_ATOMS: atom_id res chain seq x y z
N LEU A 1 10.19 2.19 -6.43
CA LEU A 1 11.14 1.64 -5.45
C LEU A 1 12.00 2.75 -4.86
N GLY A 2 12.20 2.75 -3.53
CA GLY A 2 13.21 3.58 -2.88
C GLY A 2 14.49 2.78 -2.67
N TYR A 3 15.64 3.43 -2.79
CA TYR A 3 16.94 2.81 -2.53
C TYR A 3 16.91 2.10 -1.16
N ASN A 4 17.35 0.85 -1.08
CA ASN A 4 17.44 0.02 0.13
C ASN A 4 16.13 -0.29 0.88
N LYS A 5 14.95 0.07 0.36
CA LYS A 5 13.67 -0.23 1.03
C LYS A 5 13.11 -1.61 0.73
N ASN A 6 13.61 -2.27 -0.31
CA ASN A 6 12.96 -3.43 -0.91
C ASN A 6 13.92 -4.62 -1.05
N ARG A 7 14.73 -4.86 -0.03
CA ARG A 7 15.66 -6.01 -0.02
C ARG A 7 14.91 -7.35 -0.07
N PHE A 8 13.69 -7.40 0.47
CA PHE A 8 12.83 -8.57 0.37
C PHE A 8 12.67 -9.08 -1.07
N LEU A 9 12.80 -8.22 -2.08
CA LEU A 9 12.69 -8.62 -3.49
C LEU A 9 13.74 -9.66 -3.89
N TYR A 10 14.94 -9.57 -3.31
CA TYR A 10 16.03 -10.52 -3.56
C TYR A 10 15.86 -11.83 -2.79
N GLU A 11 14.98 -11.83 -1.79
CA GLU A 11 14.62 -13.03 -1.02
C GLU A 11 13.46 -13.80 -1.68
N LEU A 12 12.69 -13.17 -2.58
CA LEU A 12 11.53 -13.76 -3.22
C LEU A 12 11.86 -14.99 -4.09
N ASP A 13 13.10 -15.15 -4.53
CA ASP A 13 13.53 -16.34 -5.27
C ASP A 13 13.45 -17.62 -4.42
N ARG A 14 13.46 -17.47 -3.09
CA ARG A 14 13.33 -18.56 -2.12
C ARG A 14 11.89 -18.90 -1.78
N LEU A 15 10.95 -18.04 -2.15
CA LEU A 15 9.53 -18.19 -1.89
C LEU A 15 8.85 -18.90 -3.06
N PRO A 16 8.38 -20.15 -2.91
CA PRO A 16 7.47 -20.77 -3.87
C PRO A 16 6.19 -19.93 -3.94
N ARG A 17 5.82 -19.50 -5.14
CA ARG A 17 4.63 -18.66 -5.34
C ARG A 17 4.02 -18.84 -6.71
N GLN A 18 2.74 -18.53 -6.84
CA GLN A 18 1.98 -18.55 -8.10
C GLN A 18 1.61 -17.16 -8.61
N TRP A 19 1.83 -16.11 -7.79
CA TRP A 19 1.57 -14.71 -8.18
C TRP A 19 2.80 -14.08 -8.81
N HIS A 20 2.53 -13.22 -9.78
CA HIS A 20 3.56 -12.46 -10.51
C HIS A 20 3.71 -11.06 -9.88
N LEU A 21 4.95 -10.58 -9.73
CA LEU A 21 5.28 -9.26 -9.23
C LEU A 21 5.82 -8.35 -10.33
N SER A 22 5.06 -7.30 -10.66
CA SER A 22 5.49 -6.22 -11.55
C SER A 22 6.09 -5.07 -10.76
N VAL A 23 7.36 -4.76 -10.95
CA VAL A 23 8.10 -3.76 -10.19
C VAL A 23 8.40 -2.54 -11.05
N TYR A 24 8.05 -1.36 -10.52
CA TYR A 24 8.33 -0.05 -11.11
C TYR A 24 9.20 0.78 -10.15
N GLY A 25 10.17 1.52 -10.69
CA GLY A 25 11.02 2.41 -9.91
C GLY A 25 12.48 2.35 -10.29
N LYS A 26 13.35 3.01 -9.52
CA LYS A 26 14.80 3.04 -9.74
C LYS A 26 15.52 2.25 -8.65
N GLY A 27 16.76 1.81 -8.95
CA GLY A 27 17.66 1.25 -7.96
C GLY A 27 17.48 -0.24 -7.67
N LEU A 28 16.69 -0.97 -8.47
CA LEU A 28 16.67 -2.42 -8.44
C LEU A 28 17.80 -3.00 -9.30
N GLU A 29 18.59 -3.88 -8.72
CA GLU A 29 19.56 -4.70 -9.44
C GLU A 29 18.85 -5.98 -9.96
N ALA A 30 18.14 -5.83 -11.08
CA ALA A 30 17.27 -6.88 -11.61
C ALA A 30 18.03 -8.17 -11.96
N ASP A 31 19.34 -8.07 -12.23
CA ASP A 31 20.19 -9.23 -12.52
C ASP A 31 20.41 -10.13 -11.29
N LYS A 32 20.21 -9.62 -10.09
CA LYS A 32 20.27 -10.41 -8.84
C LYS A 32 19.03 -11.24 -8.59
N ILE A 33 17.94 -11.03 -9.34
CA ILE A 33 16.71 -11.82 -9.25
C ILE A 33 16.83 -12.97 -10.24
N LEU A 34 16.89 -14.19 -9.73
CA LEU A 34 17.14 -15.38 -10.53
C LEU A 34 15.88 -15.91 -11.20
N ASN A 35 14.76 -15.94 -10.43
CA ASN A 35 13.47 -16.43 -10.93
C ASN A 35 12.68 -15.31 -11.60
N LYS A 36 12.81 -15.21 -12.92
CA LYS A 36 12.12 -14.21 -13.74
C LYS A 36 10.72 -14.63 -14.20
N GLU A 37 10.32 -15.86 -13.97
CA GLU A 37 8.99 -16.37 -14.37
C GLU A 37 7.87 -15.59 -13.67
N TYR A 38 8.06 -15.28 -12.37
CA TYR A 38 7.08 -14.58 -11.53
C TYR A 38 7.49 -13.14 -11.22
N PHE A 39 8.33 -12.54 -12.07
CA PHE A 39 8.87 -11.22 -11.81
C PHE A 39 9.13 -10.41 -13.08
N SER A 40 8.67 -9.15 -13.10
CA SER A 40 8.97 -8.18 -14.16
C SER A 40 9.50 -6.88 -13.59
N TYR A 41 10.60 -6.37 -14.13
CA TYR A 41 11.10 -5.03 -13.82
C TYR A 41 10.83 -4.09 -14.99
N ASN A 42 9.95 -3.12 -14.75
CA ASN A 42 9.44 -2.20 -15.78
C ASN A 42 10.12 -0.82 -15.74
N GLY A 43 11.20 -0.69 -14.96
CA GLY A 43 11.93 0.58 -14.84
C GLY A 43 11.13 1.66 -14.13
N PHE A 44 11.53 2.92 -14.33
CA PHE A 44 10.89 4.08 -13.70
C PHE A 44 9.88 4.72 -14.64
N LEU A 45 8.67 4.92 -14.11
CA LEU A 45 7.65 5.77 -14.72
C LEU A 45 7.26 6.89 -13.74
N PRO A 46 7.02 8.12 -14.22
CA PRO A 46 6.38 9.18 -13.43
C PRO A 46 4.99 8.74 -12.93
N ALA A 47 4.52 9.33 -11.82
CA ALA A 47 3.28 8.89 -11.16
C ALA A 47 2.03 9.02 -12.06
N ASP A 48 1.96 10.06 -12.87
CA ASP A 48 0.87 10.28 -13.83
C ASP A 48 0.84 9.21 -14.92
N GLN A 49 2.01 8.79 -15.41
CA GLN A 49 2.13 7.69 -16.36
C GLN A 49 1.82 6.34 -15.71
N LEU A 50 2.23 6.12 -14.45
CA LEU A 50 1.86 4.91 -13.72
C LEU A 50 0.34 4.79 -13.58
N ILE A 51 -0.37 5.85 -13.21
CA ILE A 51 -1.83 5.85 -13.04
C ILE A 51 -2.55 5.42 -14.32
N SER A 52 -2.01 5.77 -15.48
CA SER A 52 -2.62 5.46 -16.79
C SER A 52 -2.19 4.13 -17.40
N SER A 53 -1.05 3.57 -16.98
CA SER A 53 -0.42 2.43 -17.67
C SER A 53 -0.11 1.22 -16.81
N VAL A 54 -0.19 1.33 -15.46
CA VAL A 54 0.10 0.19 -14.59
C VAL A 54 -0.89 -0.94 -14.82
N GLN A 55 -0.36 -2.15 -14.97
CA GLN A 55 -1.14 -3.37 -15.09
C GLN A 55 -0.92 -4.23 -13.85
N GLY A 56 -1.98 -4.84 -13.36
CA GLY A 56 -1.96 -5.72 -12.20
C GLY A 56 -3.30 -5.73 -11.48
N ASP A 57 -3.47 -6.70 -10.62
CA ASP A 57 -4.71 -6.88 -9.85
C ASP A 57 -4.62 -6.20 -8.48
N PHE A 58 -3.42 -6.12 -7.90
CA PHE A 58 -3.20 -5.57 -6.57
C PHE A 58 -1.97 -4.66 -6.51
N GLY A 59 -1.99 -3.69 -5.58
CA GLY A 59 -0.83 -2.89 -5.20
C GLY A 59 -0.18 -3.41 -3.92
N LEU A 60 1.08 -3.84 -3.98
CA LEU A 60 1.81 -4.39 -2.83
C LEU A 60 2.44 -3.28 -1.98
N VAL A 61 2.00 -3.17 -0.74
CA VAL A 61 2.56 -2.28 0.30
C VAL A 61 3.41 -3.09 1.26
N TRP A 62 4.67 -3.28 0.87
CA TRP A 62 5.66 -4.05 1.58
C TRP A 62 7.02 -3.35 1.49
N ASP A 63 7.72 -3.21 2.61
CA ASP A 63 9.06 -2.67 2.68
C ASP A 63 9.91 -3.51 3.63
N GLY A 64 11.22 -3.45 3.50
CA GLY A 64 12.15 -4.11 4.42
C GLY A 64 12.98 -5.21 3.78
N ASP A 65 13.51 -6.07 4.64
CA ASP A 65 14.57 -6.99 4.27
C ASP A 65 14.07 -8.42 3.99
N SER A 66 12.85 -8.79 4.43
CA SER A 66 12.34 -10.17 4.35
C SER A 66 10.93 -10.23 3.74
N TYR A 67 10.60 -11.36 3.13
CA TYR A 67 9.24 -11.70 2.71
C TYR A 67 8.39 -12.26 3.87
N GLU A 68 9.00 -12.72 4.96
CA GLU A 68 8.31 -13.26 6.13
C GLU A 68 7.63 -12.16 6.95
N ALA A 69 8.25 -10.97 6.99
CA ALA A 69 7.69 -9.79 7.65
C ALA A 69 8.36 -8.52 7.13
N CYS A 70 7.72 -7.36 7.30
CA CYS A 70 8.35 -6.08 7.06
C CYS A 70 9.37 -5.78 8.18
N THR A 71 10.62 -6.20 7.97
CA THR A 71 11.74 -6.08 8.91
C THR A 71 12.73 -5.00 8.50
N GLY A 72 13.72 -4.72 9.40
CA GLY A 72 14.66 -3.63 9.19
C GLY A 72 14.04 -2.24 9.37
N ASN A 73 14.86 -1.20 9.31
CA ASN A 73 14.43 0.17 9.60
C ASN A 73 13.25 0.62 8.70
N TYR A 74 13.27 0.24 7.43
CA TYR A 74 12.22 0.62 6.48
C TYR A 74 10.94 -0.20 6.65
N GLY A 75 11.05 -1.48 6.99
CA GLY A 75 9.90 -2.34 7.26
C GLY A 75 9.20 -1.93 8.54
N GLU A 76 9.94 -1.76 9.65
CA GLU A 76 9.40 -1.30 10.92
C GLU A 76 8.77 0.11 10.82
N TYR A 77 9.28 0.97 9.93
CA TYR A 77 8.72 2.30 9.71
C TYR A 77 7.27 2.26 9.20
N LEU A 78 6.85 1.18 8.52
CA LEU A 78 5.45 1.01 8.09
C LEU A 78 4.45 0.98 9.26
N ARG A 79 4.90 0.69 10.48
CA ARG A 79 4.06 0.73 11.70
C ARG A 79 3.60 2.14 12.06
N TYR A 80 4.26 3.16 11.53
CA TYR A 80 4.08 4.55 11.95
C TYR A 80 3.74 5.49 10.80
N ASN A 81 4.12 5.15 9.58
CA ASN A 81 3.97 6.04 8.43
C ASN A 81 2.75 5.73 7.57
N ASN A 82 2.37 6.74 6.78
CA ASN A 82 1.42 6.62 5.69
C ASN A 82 2.21 6.66 4.36
N PRO A 83 2.57 5.52 3.76
CA PRO A 83 3.41 5.50 2.56
C PRO A 83 2.64 6.00 1.35
N HIS A 84 3.24 6.92 0.59
CA HIS A 84 2.65 7.48 -0.64
C HIS A 84 2.22 6.43 -1.68
N LYS A 85 2.86 5.25 -1.69
CA LYS A 85 2.48 4.15 -2.57
C LYS A 85 1.02 3.69 -2.38
N VAL A 86 0.46 3.82 -1.18
CA VAL A 86 -0.96 3.50 -0.92
C VAL A 86 -1.87 4.39 -1.74
N SER A 87 -1.69 5.71 -1.66
CA SER A 87 -2.47 6.66 -2.45
C SER A 87 -2.27 6.45 -3.95
N LEU A 88 -1.05 6.16 -4.39
CA LEU A 88 -0.76 5.86 -5.78
C LEU A 88 -1.53 4.63 -6.27
N TYR A 89 -1.49 3.51 -5.55
CA TYR A 89 -2.21 2.29 -5.94
C TYR A 89 -3.73 2.50 -5.95
N VAL A 90 -4.26 3.21 -4.95
CA VAL A 90 -5.69 3.59 -4.94
C VAL A 90 -6.04 4.44 -6.17
N ARG A 91 -5.18 5.38 -6.57
CA ARG A 91 -5.36 6.17 -7.81
C ARG A 91 -5.25 5.32 -9.09
N CYS A 92 -4.50 4.22 -9.06
CA CYS A 92 -4.46 3.22 -10.12
C CYS A 92 -5.66 2.25 -10.08
N HIS A 93 -6.60 2.42 -9.16
CA HIS A 93 -7.73 1.54 -8.90
C HIS A 93 -7.33 0.10 -8.57
N LEU A 94 -6.20 -0.07 -7.89
CA LEU A 94 -5.70 -1.36 -7.44
C LEU A 94 -6.07 -1.59 -5.97
N PRO A 95 -6.80 -2.66 -5.64
CA PRO A 95 -6.89 -3.16 -4.26
C PRO A 95 -5.51 -3.39 -3.68
N LEU A 96 -5.39 -3.31 -2.37
CA LEU A 96 -4.10 -3.30 -1.69
C LEU A 96 -3.79 -4.65 -1.05
N ILE A 97 -2.53 -5.05 -1.10
CA ILE A 97 -1.96 -6.06 -0.22
C ILE A 97 -1.02 -5.32 0.72
N ILE A 98 -1.26 -5.41 2.02
CA ILE A 98 -0.51 -4.64 3.03
C ILE A 98 -0.12 -5.53 4.21
N TRP A 99 1.04 -5.22 4.80
CA TRP A 99 1.45 -5.86 6.04
C TRP A 99 0.45 -5.59 7.17
N GLU A 100 0.04 -6.64 7.87
CA GLU A 100 -0.98 -6.60 8.95
C GLU A 100 -0.66 -5.61 10.06
N LYS A 101 0.65 -5.38 10.34
CA LYS A 101 1.12 -4.48 11.39
C LYS A 101 1.44 -3.06 10.88
N ALA A 102 1.14 -2.75 9.64
CA ALA A 102 1.30 -1.40 9.10
C ALA A 102 0.26 -0.44 9.69
N ALA A 103 0.62 0.83 9.90
CA ALA A 103 -0.28 1.85 10.45
C ALA A 103 -1.59 2.00 9.67
N LEU A 104 -1.57 1.76 8.35
CA LEU A 104 -2.75 1.83 7.50
C LEU A 104 -3.57 0.54 7.42
N ALA A 105 -3.09 -0.59 7.98
CA ALA A 105 -3.82 -1.86 7.90
C ALA A 105 -5.25 -1.78 8.49
N PRO A 106 -5.52 -1.11 9.64
CA PRO A 106 -6.88 -0.93 10.14
C PRO A 106 -7.79 -0.19 9.15
N PHE A 107 -7.29 0.87 8.50
CA PHE A 107 -8.05 1.62 7.49
C PHE A 107 -8.37 0.75 6.27
N ILE A 108 -7.40 -0.03 5.77
CA ILE A 108 -7.59 -0.93 4.63
C ILE A 108 -8.67 -1.98 4.94
N LYS A 109 -8.66 -2.53 6.14
CA LYS A 109 -9.69 -3.47 6.62
C LYS A 109 -11.06 -2.83 6.75
N GLU A 110 -11.13 -1.67 7.43
CA GLU A 110 -12.38 -0.94 7.64
C GLU A 110 -13.07 -0.56 6.32
N LYS A 111 -12.28 -0.12 5.34
CA LYS A 111 -12.79 0.27 4.02
C LYS A 111 -12.93 -0.91 3.07
N GLU A 112 -12.48 -2.09 3.46
CA GLU A 112 -12.50 -3.31 2.64
C GLU A 112 -11.90 -3.11 1.23
N ILE A 113 -10.76 -2.42 1.17
CA ILE A 113 -10.06 -2.05 -0.06
C ILE A 113 -8.76 -2.85 -0.28
N GLY A 114 -8.58 -3.94 0.45
CA GLY A 114 -7.37 -4.75 0.34
C GLY A 114 -7.32 -5.94 1.29
N ILE A 115 -6.23 -6.66 1.22
CA ILE A 115 -5.92 -7.85 2.00
C ILE A 115 -4.75 -7.54 2.93
N CYS A 116 -4.91 -7.84 4.21
CA CYS A 116 -3.83 -7.73 5.20
C CYS A 116 -3.19 -9.10 5.43
N ILE A 117 -1.84 -9.15 5.42
CA ILE A 117 -1.04 -10.37 5.57
C ILE A 117 0.10 -10.14 6.56
N ASN A 118 0.52 -11.19 7.25
CA ASN A 118 1.69 -11.13 8.13
C ASN A 118 2.99 -11.46 7.37
N SER A 119 2.90 -12.39 6.40
CA SER A 119 3.99 -12.85 5.54
C SER A 119 3.51 -12.92 4.08
N LEU A 120 4.42 -12.70 3.12
CA LEU A 120 4.13 -12.95 1.70
C LEU A 120 3.88 -14.44 1.39
N GLU A 121 4.26 -15.35 2.28
CA GLU A 121 3.93 -16.78 2.19
C GLU A 121 2.43 -17.06 2.27
N GLU A 122 1.68 -16.19 2.96
CA GLU A 122 0.23 -16.35 3.08
C GLU A 122 -0.52 -15.99 1.78
N LEU A 123 0.16 -15.34 0.84
CA LEU A 123 -0.52 -14.67 -0.28
C LEU A 123 -1.21 -15.64 -1.22
N ASP A 124 -0.55 -16.74 -1.61
CA ASP A 124 -1.18 -17.75 -2.48
C ASP A 124 -2.48 -18.27 -1.87
N GLY A 125 -2.46 -18.69 -0.61
CA GLY A 125 -3.64 -19.20 0.08
C GLY A 125 -4.73 -18.12 0.34
N LYS A 126 -4.38 -16.85 0.40
CA LYS A 126 -5.34 -15.74 0.46
C LYS A 126 -5.99 -15.49 -0.90
N LEU A 127 -5.20 -15.51 -1.97
CA LEU A 127 -5.69 -15.29 -3.33
C LEU A 127 -6.56 -16.46 -3.82
N GLU A 128 -6.21 -17.70 -3.50
CA GLU A 128 -7.02 -18.88 -3.83
C GLU A 128 -8.43 -18.84 -3.19
N LYS A 129 -8.55 -18.24 -2.00
CA LYS A 129 -9.84 -18.10 -1.30
C LYS A 129 -10.65 -16.90 -1.75
N LEU A 130 -10.04 -15.98 -2.49
CA LEU A 130 -10.70 -14.77 -2.94
C LEU A 130 -11.61 -15.09 -4.12
N THR A 131 -12.91 -14.87 -3.96
CA THR A 131 -13.84 -15.03 -5.07
C THR A 131 -13.75 -13.84 -6.03
N VAL A 132 -14.17 -14.06 -7.28
CA VAL A 132 -14.25 -13.00 -8.29
C VAL A 132 -15.16 -11.87 -7.84
N ASP A 133 -16.28 -12.19 -7.20
CA ASP A 133 -17.23 -11.21 -6.65
C ASP A 133 -16.60 -10.36 -5.54
N ASP A 134 -15.84 -10.98 -4.63
CA ASP A 134 -15.17 -10.25 -3.54
C ASP A 134 -14.10 -9.32 -4.09
N TYR A 135 -13.35 -9.75 -5.10
CA TYR A 135 -12.39 -8.89 -5.79
C TYR A 135 -13.06 -7.66 -6.43
N PHE A 136 -14.16 -7.84 -7.16
CA PHE A 136 -14.86 -6.72 -7.78
C PHE A 136 -15.52 -5.79 -6.77
N LYS A 137 -16.06 -6.29 -5.67
CA LYS A 137 -16.53 -5.45 -4.55
C LYS A 137 -15.39 -4.60 -3.98
N MET A 138 -14.25 -5.23 -3.70
CA MET A 138 -13.06 -4.54 -3.21
C MET A 138 -12.60 -3.46 -4.20
N LYS A 139 -12.55 -3.77 -5.49
CA LYS A 139 -12.17 -2.82 -6.54
C LYS A 139 -13.14 -1.65 -6.65
N SER A 140 -14.44 -1.87 -6.53
CA SER A 140 -15.45 -0.80 -6.49
C SER A 140 -15.19 0.18 -5.35
N ARG A 141 -14.92 -0.33 -4.15
CA ARG A 141 -14.60 0.51 -2.98
C ARG A 141 -13.30 1.30 -3.15
N VAL A 142 -12.29 0.69 -3.80
CA VAL A 142 -11.06 1.41 -4.15
C VAL A 142 -11.35 2.60 -5.07
N ILE A 143 -12.24 2.44 -6.06
CA ILE A 143 -12.65 3.51 -6.95
C ILE A 143 -13.35 4.64 -6.18
N GLU A 144 -14.22 4.31 -5.22
CA GLU A 144 -14.86 5.31 -4.34
C GLU A 144 -13.82 6.10 -3.54
N ILE A 145 -12.86 5.41 -2.90
CA ILE A 145 -11.77 6.06 -2.17
C ILE A 145 -10.88 6.89 -3.12
N SER A 146 -10.62 6.41 -4.34
CA SER A 146 -9.87 7.14 -5.36
C SER A 146 -10.54 8.46 -5.73
N ASN A 147 -11.87 8.49 -5.85
CA ASN A 147 -12.63 9.70 -6.10
C ASN A 147 -12.53 10.68 -4.92
N LEU A 148 -12.63 10.22 -3.69
CA LEU A 148 -12.42 11.04 -2.49
C LEU A 148 -11.00 11.63 -2.42
N LEU A 149 -9.98 10.83 -2.78
CA LEU A 149 -8.60 11.31 -2.87
C LEU A 149 -8.44 12.42 -3.92
N SER A 150 -9.10 12.27 -5.08
CA SER A 150 -8.96 13.22 -6.20
C SER A 150 -9.48 14.62 -5.87
N VAL A 151 -10.46 14.74 -4.97
CA VAL A 151 -11.05 16.01 -4.52
C VAL A 151 -10.48 16.51 -3.19
N GLY A 152 -9.41 15.88 -2.68
CA GLY A 152 -8.75 16.30 -1.44
C GLY A 152 -9.55 16.05 -0.16
N TYR A 153 -10.58 15.19 -0.19
CA TYR A 153 -11.51 14.95 0.93
C TYR A 153 -10.80 14.69 2.26
N PHE A 154 -9.81 13.80 2.28
CA PHE A 154 -9.12 13.42 3.51
C PHE A 154 -8.32 14.58 4.12
N PHE A 155 -7.70 15.40 3.26
CA PHE A 155 -6.98 16.60 3.71
C PHE A 155 -7.94 17.64 4.29
N THR A 156 -9.03 17.95 3.57
CA THR A 156 -10.05 18.92 4.01
C THR A 156 -10.66 18.48 5.35
N LYS A 157 -11.03 17.21 5.46
CA LYS A 157 -11.56 16.65 6.71
C LYS A 157 -10.58 16.78 7.87
N ALA A 158 -9.31 16.46 7.67
CA ALA A 158 -8.28 16.61 8.71
C ALA A 158 -8.11 18.08 9.14
N LEU A 159 -8.14 19.02 8.19
CA LEU A 159 -8.08 20.46 8.45
C LEU A 159 -9.29 20.92 9.27
N ASP A 160 -10.51 20.51 8.88
CA ASP A 160 -11.74 20.86 9.59
C ASP A 160 -11.73 20.36 11.04
N GLU A 161 -11.26 19.13 11.27
CA GLU A 161 -11.13 18.59 12.64
C GLU A 161 -10.07 19.34 13.46
N ALA A 162 -8.95 19.72 12.85
CA ALA A 162 -7.93 20.54 13.53
C ALA A 162 -8.48 21.93 13.91
N VAL A 163 -9.20 22.59 13.02
CA VAL A 163 -9.84 23.88 13.30
C VAL A 163 -10.86 23.75 14.42
N LYS A 164 -11.73 22.74 14.40
CA LYS A 164 -12.71 22.50 15.47
C LYS A 164 -12.04 22.27 16.84
N PHE A 165 -10.91 21.55 16.83
CA PHE A 165 -10.15 21.30 18.07
C PHE A 165 -9.59 22.61 18.65
N LEU A 166 -8.98 23.46 17.83
CA LEU A 166 -8.40 24.73 18.25
C LEU A 166 -9.48 25.71 18.76
N THR A 167 -10.60 25.85 18.03
CA THR A 167 -11.70 26.75 18.43
C THR A 167 -12.41 26.32 19.71
N LYS A 168 -12.43 25.03 20.04
CA LYS A 168 -12.98 24.53 21.32
C LYS A 168 -12.06 24.81 22.50
N SER A 169 -10.75 24.82 22.33
CA SER A 169 -9.78 25.15 23.38
C SER A 169 -9.83 26.65 23.77
N ASP A 170 -10.06 27.55 22.79
CA ASP A 170 -10.15 28.97 23.05
C ASP A 170 -11.39 29.34 23.90
N VAL A 171 -12.53 28.68 23.67
CA VAL A 171 -13.76 28.91 24.48
C VAL A 171 -13.64 28.35 25.90
N ALA A 172 -12.81 27.33 26.13
CA ALA A 172 -12.61 26.77 27.47
C ALA A 172 -11.68 27.65 28.38
N ASP A 173 -10.83 28.45 27.76
CA ASP A 173 -9.92 29.38 28.50
C ASP A 173 -10.59 30.73 28.85
N GLU A 174 -11.53 31.22 28.02
CA GLU A 174 -12.30 32.43 28.31
C GLU A 174 -13.31 32.29 29.49
N GLY A 175 -13.69 31.05 29.84
CA GLY A 175 -14.59 30.76 30.97
C GLY A 175 -13.91 30.64 32.34
N ARG A 176 -12.59 30.88 32.43
CA ARG A 176 -11.81 30.81 33.70
C ARG A 176 -11.30 32.15 34.23
N ASN A 177 -11.76 33.28 33.73
CA ASN A 177 -11.48 34.62 34.27
C ASN A 177 -12.66 35.16 35.04
#